data_58605ae13f7d574f4c487ca1d9bcf108
#
_entry.id   58605ae13f7d574f4c487ca1d9bcf108
#
_cell.length_a   1.000
_cell.length_b   1.000
_cell.length_c   1.000
_cell.angle_alpha   90.00
_cell.angle_beta   90.00
_cell.angle_gamma   90.00
#
_symmetry.space_group_name_H-M   'P 1'
#
loop_
_entity.id
_entity.type
_entity.pdbx_description
1 polymer ?
#
loop_
_entity_poly.entity_id
_entity_poly.type
_entity_poly.pdbx_seq_one_letter_code
_entity_poly.pdbx_strand_id
1 'polypeptide(L)'
;MKLSEDNNIEQVCIVGRGLTQPIALITLSLQAEKLNRIELKEYFEVSLNSFNKNLANYEKISQFVVLKTEWTVENNFLTPSMKIKRNTIESAYSKRYPEWESSSEKVIFVN
;
A
#
# COMPACT_ATOMS: atom_id res chain seq x y z
N MET A 1 -8.03 -0.46 13.97
CA MET A 1 -6.89 0.45 13.75
C MET A 1 -6.83 0.85 12.29
N LYS A 2 -6.57 2.11 12.03
CA LYS A 2 -6.43 2.60 10.66
C LYS A 2 -4.99 2.37 10.18
N LEU A 3 -4.83 2.02 8.92
CA LEU A 3 -3.49 1.81 8.36
C LEU A 3 -2.61 3.05 8.45
N SER A 4 -3.22 4.23 8.32
CA SER A 4 -2.46 5.47 8.42
C SER A 4 -1.89 5.74 9.82
N GLU A 5 -2.33 4.98 10.82
CA GLU A 5 -1.83 5.09 12.19
C GLU A 5 -0.68 4.13 12.47
N ASP A 6 -0.32 3.28 11.51
CA ASP A 6 0.77 2.33 11.66
C ASP A 6 2.11 3.09 11.62
N ASN A 7 2.95 2.89 12.62
CA ASN A 7 4.22 3.60 12.75
C ASN A 7 5.24 3.26 11.64
N ASN A 8 5.05 2.15 10.95
CA ASN A 8 5.94 1.75 9.86
C ASN A 8 5.46 2.24 8.50
N ILE A 9 4.26 2.81 8.44
CA ILE A 9 3.69 3.34 7.20
C ILE A 9 3.73 4.86 7.22
N GLU A 10 4.37 5.45 6.22
CA GLU A 10 4.38 6.90 6.05
C GLU A 10 3.14 7.37 5.30
N GLN A 11 2.84 6.71 4.19
CA GLN A 11 1.70 7.07 3.35
C GLN A 11 0.98 5.80 2.92
N VAL A 12 -0.34 5.89 2.77
CA VAL A 12 -1.15 4.75 2.31
C VAL A 12 -2.24 5.25 1.37
N CYS A 13 -2.45 4.50 0.30
CA CYS A 13 -3.58 4.73 -0.62
C CYS A 13 -4.17 3.38 -0.97
N ILE A 14 -5.45 3.21 -0.66
CA ILE A 14 -6.16 1.97 -1.00
C ILE A 14 -6.72 2.14 -2.40
N VAL A 15 -6.32 1.25 -3.30
CA VAL A 15 -6.68 1.30 -4.71
C VAL A 15 -7.24 -0.04 -5.13
N GLY A 16 -7.87 -0.10 -6.28
CA GLY A 16 -8.45 -1.37 -6.71
C GLY A 16 -9.28 -1.28 -7.97
N ARG A 17 -9.10 -0.23 -8.77
CA ARG A 17 -9.84 -0.08 -10.01
C ARG A 17 -9.64 -1.32 -10.90
N GLY A 18 -10.72 -2.04 -11.17
CA GLY A 18 -10.68 -3.23 -11.99
C GLY A 18 -10.24 -4.49 -11.26
N LEU A 19 -9.97 -4.41 -9.97
CA LEU A 19 -9.56 -5.58 -9.17
C LEU A 19 -10.74 -6.17 -8.41
N THR A 20 -10.67 -7.47 -8.14
CA THR A 20 -11.67 -8.17 -7.34
C THR A 20 -11.68 -7.68 -5.91
N GLN A 21 -10.49 -7.45 -5.35
CA GLN A 21 -10.32 -6.92 -4.00
C GLN A 21 -9.33 -5.75 -4.03
N PRO A 22 -9.49 -4.77 -3.14
CA PRO A 22 -8.57 -3.64 -3.09
C PRO A 22 -7.18 -4.06 -2.62
N ILE A 23 -6.20 -3.24 -2.97
CA ILE A 23 -4.83 -3.39 -2.48
C ILE A 23 -4.42 -2.08 -1.80
N ALA A 24 -3.46 -2.15 -0.90
CA ALA A 24 -2.94 -0.97 -0.22
C ALA A 24 -1.55 -0.65 -0.76
N LEU A 25 -1.42 0.48 -1.41
CA LEU A 25 -0.11 1.01 -1.80
C LEU A 25 0.42 1.79 -0.60
N ILE A 26 1.61 1.46 -0.15
CA ILE A 26 2.19 2.11 1.03
C ILE A 26 3.61 2.58 0.75
N THR A 27 4.01 3.64 1.45
CA THR A 27 5.40 4.05 1.53
C THR A 27 5.85 3.89 2.97
N LEU A 28 7.14 3.62 3.17
CA LEU A 28 7.67 3.32 4.49
C LEU A 28 8.07 4.58 5.25
N SER A 29 7.86 4.54 6.57
CA SER A 29 8.38 5.58 7.46
C SER A 29 9.91 5.43 7.57
N LEU A 30 10.56 6.46 8.11
CA LEU A 30 12.01 6.41 8.30
C LEU A 30 12.43 5.25 9.19
N GLN A 31 11.66 4.97 10.24
CA GLN A 31 12.01 3.83 11.11
C GLN A 31 11.84 2.50 10.38
N ALA A 32 10.86 2.38 9.51
CA ALA A 32 10.64 1.15 8.76
C ALA A 32 11.74 0.92 7.72
N GLU A 33 12.29 1.97 7.15
CA GLU A 33 13.37 1.85 6.18
C GLU A 33 14.63 1.22 6.78
N LYS A 34 14.76 1.22 8.10
CA LYS A 34 15.90 0.60 8.78
C LYS A 34 15.75 -0.90 8.94
N LEU A 35 14.55 -1.43 8.72
CA LEU A 35 14.28 -2.86 8.81
C LEU A 35 14.64 -3.54 7.50
N ASN A 36 15.06 -4.81 7.58
CA ASN A 36 15.31 -5.56 6.36
C ASN A 36 14.00 -6.06 5.75
N ARG A 37 14.09 -6.55 4.52
CA ARG A 37 12.91 -6.97 3.77
C ARG A 37 12.18 -8.14 4.44
N ILE A 38 12.88 -9.04 5.07
CA ILE A 38 12.29 -10.19 5.77
C ILE A 38 11.46 -9.71 6.95
N GLU A 39 12.01 -8.79 7.75
CA GLU A 39 11.31 -8.23 8.90
C GLU A 39 10.06 -7.47 8.46
N LEU A 40 10.17 -6.68 7.41
CA LEU A 40 9.04 -5.92 6.88
C LEU A 40 7.95 -6.84 6.35
N LYS A 41 8.33 -7.89 5.65
CA LYS A 41 7.37 -8.85 5.11
C LYS A 41 6.56 -9.50 6.24
N GLU A 42 7.25 -9.99 7.25
CA GLU A 42 6.58 -10.61 8.40
C GLU A 42 5.65 -9.63 9.11
N TYR A 43 6.14 -8.42 9.32
CA TYR A 43 5.37 -7.38 9.99
C TYR A 43 4.08 -7.07 9.22
N PHE A 44 4.19 -6.83 7.92
CA PHE A 44 3.03 -6.45 7.12
C PHE A 44 2.08 -7.61 6.86
N GLU A 45 2.55 -8.85 6.85
CA GLU A 45 1.65 -10.00 6.77
C GLU A 45 0.76 -10.07 8.01
N VAL A 46 1.32 -9.85 9.18
CA VAL A 46 0.56 -9.81 10.43
C VAL A 46 -0.41 -8.62 10.42
N SER A 47 0.06 -7.46 10.00
CA SER A 47 -0.77 -6.25 9.92
C SER A 47 -1.95 -6.44 8.98
N LEU A 48 -1.71 -7.08 7.84
CA LEU A 48 -2.77 -7.33 6.85
C LEU A 48 -3.86 -8.23 7.43
N ASN A 49 -3.45 -9.32 8.07
CA ASN A 49 -4.40 -10.24 8.69
C ASN A 49 -5.22 -9.55 9.78
N SER A 50 -4.55 -8.75 10.61
CA SER A 50 -5.21 -8.01 11.69
C SER A 50 -6.20 -6.99 11.15
N PHE A 51 -5.79 -6.25 10.12
CA PHE A 51 -6.65 -5.24 9.51
C PHE A 51 -7.90 -5.88 8.88
N ASN A 52 -7.73 -7.03 8.23
CA ASN A 52 -8.83 -7.70 7.52
C ASN A 52 -9.78 -8.46 8.42
N LYS A 53 -9.41 -8.69 9.66
CA LYS A 53 -10.10 -9.64 10.56
C LYS A 53 -11.60 -9.44 10.67
N ASN A 54 -12.04 -8.18 10.74
CA ASN A 54 -13.44 -7.86 10.94
C ASN A 54 -14.13 -7.27 9.72
N LEU A 55 -13.49 -7.39 8.56
CA LEU A 55 -14.04 -6.86 7.31
C LEU A 55 -14.79 -7.93 6.53
N ALA A 56 -15.80 -7.51 5.75
CA ALA A 56 -16.46 -8.40 4.78
C ALA A 56 -15.47 -8.76 3.68
N ASN A 57 -15.67 -9.91 3.03
CA ASN A 57 -14.71 -10.39 2.02
C ASN A 57 -14.38 -9.36 0.94
N TYR A 58 -15.38 -8.63 0.45
CA TYR A 58 -15.16 -7.65 -0.60
C TYR A 58 -14.44 -6.38 -0.12
N GLU A 59 -14.39 -6.18 1.19
CA GLU A 59 -13.71 -5.03 1.80
C GLU A 59 -12.25 -5.35 2.16
N LYS A 60 -11.91 -6.64 2.23
CA LYS A 60 -10.58 -7.04 2.65
C LYS A 60 -9.54 -6.63 1.62
N ILE A 61 -8.41 -6.15 2.14
CA ILE A 61 -7.26 -5.82 1.32
C ILE A 61 -6.50 -7.10 1.02
N SER A 62 -6.25 -7.36 -0.27
CA SER A 62 -5.59 -8.60 -0.67
C SER A 62 -4.07 -8.55 -0.49
N GLN A 63 -3.48 -7.37 -0.60
CA GLN A 63 -2.04 -7.22 -0.58
C GLN A 63 -1.63 -5.84 -0.08
N PHE A 64 -0.43 -5.78 0.52
CA PHE A 64 0.31 -4.53 0.66
C PHE A 64 1.34 -4.48 -0.46
N VAL A 65 1.41 -3.35 -1.14
CA VAL A 65 2.45 -3.10 -2.13
C VAL A 65 3.32 -1.97 -1.58
N VAL A 66 4.55 -2.31 -1.25
CA VAL A 66 5.50 -1.37 -0.65
C VAL A 66 6.24 -0.67 -1.76
N LEU A 67 5.99 0.63 -1.88
CA LEU A 67 6.59 1.45 -2.94
C LEU A 67 7.90 2.07 -2.44
N LYS A 68 8.84 2.22 -3.35
CA LYS A 68 10.12 2.83 -3.01
C LYS A 68 10.05 4.36 -3.00
N THR A 69 9.23 4.92 -3.89
CA THR A 69 9.14 6.36 -4.08
C THR A 69 8.03 6.97 -3.23
N GLU A 70 8.40 7.91 -2.37
CA GLU A 70 7.44 8.66 -1.58
C GLU A 70 6.63 9.59 -2.48
N TRP A 71 5.37 9.85 -2.11
CA TRP A 71 4.50 10.77 -2.83
C TRP A 71 4.74 12.18 -2.32
N THR A 72 4.90 13.12 -3.24
CA THR A 72 5.18 14.52 -2.91
C THR A 72 4.34 15.44 -3.79
N VAL A 73 4.35 16.72 -3.44
CA VAL A 73 3.74 17.75 -4.30
C VAL A 73 4.51 17.85 -5.61
N GLU A 74 5.83 17.74 -5.54
CA GLU A 74 6.72 17.88 -6.70
C GLU A 74 6.50 16.79 -7.73
N ASN A 75 6.26 15.55 -7.30
CA ASN A 75 5.99 14.46 -8.25
C ASN A 75 4.51 14.33 -8.62
N ASN A 76 3.70 15.29 -8.18
CA ASN A 76 2.29 15.42 -8.54
C ASN A 76 1.36 14.36 -7.95
N PHE A 77 1.80 13.61 -6.94
CA PHE A 77 0.93 12.65 -6.26
C PHE A 77 0.20 13.25 -5.06
N LEU A 78 0.62 14.44 -4.63
CA LEU A 78 -0.06 15.18 -3.56
C LEU A 78 -0.53 16.53 -4.07
N THR A 79 -1.66 17.01 -3.50
CA THR A 79 -2.12 18.38 -3.75
C THR A 79 -1.22 19.36 -3.00
N PRO A 80 -1.29 20.67 -3.32
CA PRO A 80 -0.52 21.67 -2.56
C PRO A 80 -0.79 21.62 -1.05
N SER A 81 -1.97 21.17 -0.63
CA SER A 81 -2.30 21.01 0.78
C SER A 81 -1.91 19.64 1.33
N MET A 82 -1.09 18.88 0.60
CA MET A 82 -0.53 17.59 0.99
C MET A 82 -1.55 16.45 1.05
N LYS A 83 -2.65 16.54 0.32
CA LYS A 83 -3.63 15.47 0.22
C LYS A 83 -3.28 14.54 -0.94
N ILE A 84 -3.50 13.25 -0.74
CA ILE A 84 -3.21 12.24 -1.74
C ILE A 84 -4.15 12.37 -2.94
N LYS A 85 -3.58 12.41 -4.13
CA LYS A 85 -4.33 12.47 -5.38
C LYS A 85 -4.57 11.05 -5.89
N ARG A 86 -5.61 10.41 -5.38
CA ARG A 86 -5.90 9.01 -5.63
C ARG A 86 -5.96 8.66 -7.12
N ASN A 87 -6.66 9.46 -7.91
CA ASN A 87 -6.80 9.17 -9.34
C ASN A 87 -5.46 9.22 -10.06
N THR A 88 -4.59 10.14 -9.67
CA THR A 88 -3.26 10.25 -10.25
C THR A 88 -2.42 9.02 -9.89
N ILE A 89 -2.51 8.57 -8.65
CA ILE A 89 -1.81 7.36 -8.18
C ILE A 89 -2.33 6.14 -8.93
N GLU A 90 -3.65 5.98 -9.04
CA GLU A 90 -4.21 4.85 -9.77
C GLU A 90 -3.76 4.85 -11.24
N SER A 91 -3.74 6.03 -11.88
CA SER A 91 -3.29 6.11 -13.27
C SER A 91 -1.82 5.71 -13.41
N ALA A 92 -1.00 6.03 -12.42
CA ALA A 92 0.42 5.71 -12.47
C ALA A 92 0.71 4.23 -12.28
N TYR A 93 -0.11 3.53 -11.48
CA TYR A 93 0.19 2.15 -11.08
C TYR A 93 -0.78 1.10 -11.63
N SER A 94 -1.92 1.52 -12.21
CA SER A 94 -2.96 0.56 -12.62
C SER A 94 -2.49 -0.48 -13.63
N LYS A 95 -1.51 -0.16 -14.46
CA LYS A 95 -0.96 -1.12 -15.42
C LYS A 95 -0.27 -2.29 -14.74
N ARG A 96 0.15 -2.12 -13.48
CA ARG A 96 0.82 -3.17 -12.72
C ARG A 96 -0.13 -4.02 -11.89
N TYR A 97 -1.40 -3.61 -11.78
CA TYR A 97 -2.37 -4.33 -10.96
C TYR A 97 -2.51 -5.81 -11.36
N PRO A 98 -2.62 -6.16 -12.66
CA PRO A 98 -2.74 -7.58 -13.01
C PRO A 98 -1.54 -8.42 -12.56
N GLU A 99 -0.34 -7.85 -12.65
CA GLU A 99 0.88 -8.50 -12.18
C GLU A 99 0.81 -8.79 -10.68
N TRP A 100 0.38 -7.79 -9.91
CA TRP A 100 0.26 -7.95 -8.47
C TRP A 100 -0.86 -8.91 -8.08
N GLU A 101 -2.01 -8.79 -8.75
CA GLU A 101 -3.14 -9.65 -8.47
C GLU A 101 -2.82 -11.13 -8.73
N SER A 102 -2.01 -11.40 -9.74
CA SER A 102 -1.62 -12.78 -10.06
C SER A 102 -0.58 -13.36 -9.12
N SER A 103 0.06 -12.51 -8.31
CA SER A 103 1.06 -12.95 -7.34
C SER A 103 0.38 -13.56 -6.11
N SER A 104 0.95 -14.63 -5.57
CA SER A 104 0.48 -15.23 -4.33
C SER A 104 1.02 -14.51 -3.09
N GLU A 105 1.92 -13.54 -3.28
CA GLU A 105 2.52 -12.81 -2.18
C GLU A 105 1.55 -11.80 -1.59
N LYS A 106 1.47 -11.74 -0.26
CA LYS A 106 0.64 -10.77 0.44
C LYS A 106 1.33 -9.43 0.62
N VAL A 107 2.65 -9.42 0.52
CA VAL A 107 3.46 -8.20 0.64
C VAL A 107 4.39 -8.17 -0.55
N ILE A 108 4.25 -7.17 -1.40
CA ILE A 108 5.03 -7.01 -2.62
C ILE A 108 5.90 -5.78 -2.47
N PHE A 109 7.18 -5.91 -2.80
CA PHE A 109 8.13 -4.79 -2.77
C PHE A 109 8.41 -4.34 -4.20
N VAL A 110 8.18 -3.06 -4.46
CA VAL A 110 8.43 -2.45 -5.78
C VAL A 110 9.73 -1.65 -5.71
N ASN A 111 10.62 -1.98 -6.62
CA ASN A 111 11.91 -1.27 -6.72
C ASN A 111 11.81 -0.08 -7.66
#